data_b5379176d1c16a1e3517b1214ccfb0bb
#
_entry.id   b5379176d1c16a1e3517b1214ccfb0bb
#
_cell.length_a   1.000
_cell.length_b   1.000
_cell.length_c   1.000
_cell.angle_alpha   90.00
_cell.angle_beta   90.00
_cell.angle_gamma   90.00
#
_symmetry.space_group_name_H-M   'P 1'
#
loop_
_entity.id
_entity.type
_entity.pdbx_description
1 polymer ?
#
loop_
_entity_poly.entity_id
_entity_poly.type
_entity_poly.pdbx_seq_one_letter_code
_entity_poly.pdbx_strand_id
1 'polypeptide(L)'
;MQNDTQNIIGVDVGSGSVRAGVFNLRGQLLAHATREITLFRSAGNKVEQSSREIWQAVCYCIKTAVANAGVSPSSIAGIGFDATCSLVVIGDNDAPLAVGIVLRDLP
;
A
#
# COMPACT_ATOMS: atom_id res chain seq x y z
N MET A 1 14.78 25.97 16.20
CA MET A 1 13.98 25.40 16.66
C MET A 1 13.76 24.21 16.11
N GLN A 2 13.59 23.51 16.48
CA GLN A 2 13.36 22.49 15.90
C GLN A 2 12.07 22.27 15.55
N ASN A 3 11.89 21.77 14.56
CA ASN A 3 10.59 21.41 14.20
C ASN A 3 10.35 20.07 14.72
N ASP A 4 9.55 20.04 15.65
CA ASP A 4 9.26 18.80 16.24
C ASP A 4 8.21 18.04 15.59
N THR A 5 7.71 18.52 14.49
CA THR A 5 6.60 17.86 13.83
C THR A 5 7.11 16.68 13.04
N GLN A 6 6.84 15.51 13.52
CA GLN A 6 7.10 14.27 12.82
C GLN A 6 5.79 13.56 12.59
N ASN A 7 5.71 12.87 11.47
CA ASN A 7 4.52 12.14 11.09
C ASN A 7 4.92 10.75 10.62
N ILE A 8 3.96 9.85 10.61
CA ILE A 8 4.18 8.49 10.15
C ILE A 8 3.10 8.14 9.14
N ILE A 9 3.38 7.19 8.28
CA ILE A 9 2.45 6.73 7.28
C ILE A 9 2.13 5.26 7.56
N GLY A 10 0.84 4.94 7.52
CA GLY A 10 0.40 3.55 7.54
C GLY A 10 -0.17 3.21 6.18
N VAL A 11 0.21 2.06 5.63
CA VAL A 11 -0.27 1.59 4.33
C VAL A 11 -0.94 0.24 4.55
N ASP A 12 -2.18 0.13 4.07
CA ASP A 12 -2.94 -1.11 4.13
C ASP A 12 -3.13 -1.60 2.71
N VAL A 13 -2.51 -2.72 2.37
CA VAL A 13 -2.66 -3.35 1.07
C VAL A 13 -3.71 -4.45 1.22
N GLY A 14 -4.94 -4.10 0.89
CA GLY A 14 -6.05 -5.04 0.97
C GLY A 14 -6.21 -5.85 -0.30
N SER A 15 -7.23 -6.68 -0.34
CA SER A 15 -7.47 -7.52 -1.52
C SER A 15 -8.04 -6.73 -2.68
N GLY A 16 -8.76 -5.65 -2.42
CA GLY A 16 -9.40 -4.87 -3.49
C GLY A 16 -8.97 -3.43 -3.55
N SER A 17 -8.16 -2.96 -2.62
CA SER A 17 -7.71 -1.57 -2.61
C SER A 17 -6.48 -1.41 -1.76
N VAL A 18 -5.76 -0.32 -2.02
CA VAL A 18 -4.66 0.12 -1.18
C VAL A 18 -5.10 1.41 -0.50
N ARG A 19 -4.78 1.54 0.77
CA ARG A 19 -5.05 2.76 1.51
C ARG A 19 -3.79 3.22 2.21
N ALA A 20 -3.60 4.53 2.26
CA ALA A 20 -2.49 5.11 3.02
C ALA A 20 -3.03 6.23 3.87
N GLY A 21 -2.52 6.36 5.07
CA GLY A 21 -2.88 7.44 5.98
C GLY A 21 -1.65 8.09 6.55
N VAL A 22 -1.72 9.39 6.75
CA VAL A 22 -0.67 10.15 7.43
C VAL A 22 -1.17 10.44 8.83
N PHE A 23 -0.37 10.07 9.82
CA PHE A 23 -0.71 10.25 11.23
C PHE A 23 0.34 11.09 11.91
N ASN A 24 -0.07 11.91 12.87
CA ASN A 24 0.90 12.55 13.73
C ASN A 24 1.30 11.59 14.87
N LEU A 25 2.21 12.03 15.71
CA LEU A 25 2.69 11.14 16.78
C LEU A 25 1.68 10.94 17.90
N ARG A 26 0.56 11.65 17.87
CA ARG A 26 -0.54 11.39 18.79
C ARG A 26 -1.51 10.37 18.26
N GLY A 27 -1.25 9.83 17.06
CA GLY A 27 -2.15 8.86 16.45
C GLY A 27 -3.33 9.48 15.73
N GLN A 28 -3.33 10.79 15.53
CA GLN A 28 -4.43 11.43 14.81
C GLN A 28 -4.20 11.30 13.31
N LEU A 29 -5.24 10.91 12.60
CA LEU A 29 -5.19 10.78 11.14
C LEU A 29 -5.31 12.18 10.55
N LEU A 30 -4.30 12.61 9.82
CA LEU A 30 -4.27 13.93 9.21
C LEU A 30 -4.87 13.93 7.80
N ALA A 31 -4.63 12.89 7.04
CA ALA A 31 -5.20 12.72 5.71
C ALA A 31 -5.02 11.28 5.28
N HIS A 32 -5.80 10.86 4.29
CA HIS A 32 -5.67 9.52 3.75
C HIS A 32 -6.01 9.53 2.27
N ALA A 33 -5.65 8.46 1.59
CA ALA A 33 -5.99 8.24 0.20
C ALA A 33 -6.23 6.76 -0.02
N THR A 34 -7.08 6.45 -0.98
CA THR A 34 -7.43 5.08 -1.32
C THR A 34 -7.39 4.92 -2.82
N ARG A 35 -6.95 3.76 -3.28
CA ARG A 35 -6.99 3.43 -4.70
C ARG A 35 -7.36 1.97 -4.86
N GLU A 36 -8.32 1.70 -5.73
CA GLU A 36 -8.74 0.34 -6.01
C GLU A 36 -7.69 -0.36 -6.85
N ILE A 37 -7.58 -1.66 -6.66
CA ILE A 37 -6.71 -2.51 -7.45
C ILE A 37 -7.53 -3.65 -8.04
N THR A 38 -7.04 -4.21 -9.14
CA THR A 38 -7.76 -5.22 -9.88
C THR A 38 -7.52 -6.60 -9.28
N LEU A 39 -8.60 -7.37 -9.15
CA LEU A 39 -8.50 -8.78 -8.86
C LEU A 39 -8.73 -9.53 -10.17
N PHE A 40 -7.77 -10.35 -10.53
CA PHE A 40 -7.88 -11.16 -11.75
C PHE A 40 -8.40 -12.54 -11.36
N ARG A 41 -9.60 -12.87 -11.82
CA ARG A 41 -10.21 -14.14 -11.51
C ARG A 41 -10.16 -15.04 -12.72
N SER A 42 -9.82 -16.29 -12.50
CA SER A 42 -9.80 -17.27 -13.57
C SER A 42 -10.52 -18.51 -13.12
N ALA A 43 -10.46 -19.57 -13.91
CA ALA A 43 -11.20 -20.80 -13.64
C ALA A 43 -10.85 -21.35 -12.27
N GLY A 44 -11.83 -21.92 -11.61
CA GLY A 44 -11.68 -22.45 -10.26
C GLY A 44 -11.66 -21.33 -9.24
N ASN A 45 -10.90 -21.50 -8.16
CA ASN A 45 -10.83 -20.51 -7.09
C ASN A 45 -9.59 -19.65 -7.20
N LYS A 46 -9.04 -19.50 -8.39
CA LYS A 46 -7.82 -18.76 -8.59
C LYS A 46 -8.13 -17.27 -8.63
N VAL A 47 -7.51 -16.51 -7.73
CA VAL A 47 -7.64 -15.06 -7.65
C VAL A 47 -6.24 -14.48 -7.57
N GLU A 48 -5.92 -13.56 -8.45
CA GLU A 48 -4.59 -12.99 -8.54
C GLU A 48 -4.61 -11.47 -8.54
N GLN A 49 -3.50 -10.88 -8.13
CA GLN A 49 -3.30 -9.44 -8.16
C GLN A 49 -2.00 -9.14 -8.89
N SER A 50 -1.91 -7.95 -9.47
CA SER A 50 -0.67 -7.50 -10.10
C SER A 50 0.19 -6.78 -9.07
N SER A 51 1.39 -7.28 -8.82
CA SER A 51 2.31 -6.65 -7.89
C SER A 51 2.72 -5.26 -8.38
N ARG A 52 2.81 -5.09 -9.69
CA ARG A 52 3.13 -3.78 -10.26
C ARG A 52 2.00 -2.78 -10.01
N GLU A 53 0.77 -3.21 -10.18
CA GLU A 53 -0.38 -2.36 -9.90
C GLU A 53 -0.45 -1.99 -8.43
N ILE A 54 -0.18 -2.96 -7.55
CA ILE A 54 -0.16 -2.70 -6.11
C ILE A 54 0.88 -1.64 -5.79
N TRP A 55 2.10 -1.78 -6.33
CA TRP A 55 3.16 -0.81 -6.07
C TRP A 55 2.78 0.59 -6.56
N GLN A 56 2.20 0.68 -7.75
CA GLN A 56 1.74 1.97 -8.28
C GLN A 56 0.67 2.57 -7.39
N ALA A 57 -0.25 1.75 -6.88
CA ALA A 57 -1.30 2.22 -5.99
C ALA A 57 -0.72 2.69 -4.65
N VAL A 58 0.27 1.98 -4.12
CA VAL A 58 0.94 2.38 -2.88
C VAL A 58 1.59 3.75 -3.06
N CYS A 59 2.34 3.93 -4.14
CA CYS A 59 3.01 5.20 -4.39
C CYS A 59 2.00 6.34 -4.56
N TYR A 60 0.91 6.09 -5.28
CA TYR A 60 -0.14 7.07 -5.47
C TYR A 60 -0.76 7.47 -4.13
N CYS A 61 -1.12 6.48 -3.31
CA CYS A 61 -1.80 6.74 -2.05
C CYS A 61 -0.91 7.50 -1.07
N ILE A 62 0.38 7.14 -1.01
CA ILE A 62 1.32 7.83 -0.13
C ILE A 62 1.48 9.28 -0.57
N LYS A 63 1.73 9.51 -1.84
CA LYS A 63 1.92 10.88 -2.34
C LYS A 63 0.67 11.72 -2.14
N THR A 64 -0.48 11.15 -2.42
CA THR A 64 -1.75 11.87 -2.29
C THR A 64 -2.05 12.18 -0.83
N ALA A 65 -1.84 11.21 0.07
CA ALA A 65 -2.11 11.42 1.49
C ALA A 65 -1.19 12.49 2.07
N VAL A 66 0.10 12.47 1.71
CA VAL A 66 1.05 13.48 2.18
C VAL A 66 0.65 14.87 1.67
N ALA A 67 0.30 14.98 0.40
CA ALA A 67 -0.12 16.25 -0.17
C ALA A 67 -1.38 16.77 0.52
N ASN A 68 -2.36 15.90 0.74
CA ASN A 68 -3.61 16.28 1.38
C ASN A 68 -3.42 16.64 2.85
N ALA A 69 -2.45 16.01 3.51
CA ALA A 69 -2.16 16.32 4.90
C ALA A 69 -1.48 17.67 5.06
N GLY A 70 -0.90 18.20 3.99
CA GLY A 70 -0.20 19.48 4.06
C GLY A 70 1.11 19.42 4.83
N VAL A 71 1.69 18.24 4.97
CA VAL A 71 2.94 18.08 5.71
C VAL A 71 4.09 17.95 4.73
N SER A 72 5.29 18.31 5.19
CA SER A 72 6.48 18.15 4.36
C SER A 72 6.83 16.67 4.24
N PRO A 73 7.21 16.19 3.07
CA PRO A 73 7.68 14.80 2.96
C PRO A 73 8.84 14.50 3.90
N SER A 74 9.68 15.50 4.20
CA SER A 74 10.79 15.29 5.12
C SER A 74 10.34 15.10 6.56
N SER A 75 9.07 15.40 6.88
CA SER A 75 8.56 15.16 8.23
C SER A 75 8.21 13.71 8.47
N ILE A 76 8.18 12.88 7.44
CA ILE A 76 7.79 11.47 7.58
C ILE A 76 8.93 10.69 8.16
N ALA A 77 8.74 10.18 9.36
CA ALA A 77 9.76 9.46 10.11
C ALA A 77 9.77 7.97 9.79
N GLY A 78 8.66 7.44 9.31
CA GLY A 78 8.60 6.02 9.01
C GLY A 78 7.30 5.65 8.31
N ILE A 79 7.30 4.46 7.69
CA ILE A 79 6.15 3.91 6.98
C ILE A 79 5.98 2.48 7.46
N GLY A 80 4.76 2.15 7.87
CA GLY A 80 4.44 0.77 8.23
C GLY A 80 3.44 0.20 7.23
N PHE A 81 3.54 -1.10 6.97
CA PHE A 81 2.69 -1.78 6.02
C PHE A 81 1.93 -2.91 6.67
N ASP A 82 0.69 -3.10 6.22
CA ASP A 82 -0.12 -4.26 6.47
C ASP A 82 -0.56 -4.78 5.11
N ALA A 83 -0.53 -6.07 4.88
CA ALA A 83 -0.82 -6.64 3.57
C ALA A 83 -1.51 -7.99 3.70
N THR A 84 -2.08 -8.45 2.58
CA THR A 84 -2.82 -9.71 2.54
C THR A 84 -1.92 -10.94 2.44
N CYS A 85 -0.60 -10.74 2.42
CA CYS A 85 0.36 -11.83 2.39
C CYS A 85 0.31 -12.66 1.11
N SER A 86 0.04 -12.02 -0.02
CA SER A 86 0.04 -12.70 -1.31
C SER A 86 1.46 -13.09 -1.71
N LEU A 87 1.58 -14.24 -2.37
CA LEU A 87 2.87 -14.68 -2.88
C LEU A 87 3.18 -13.94 -4.17
N VAL A 88 4.40 -13.44 -4.30
CA VAL A 88 4.89 -12.82 -5.51
C VAL A 88 6.15 -13.56 -5.95
N VAL A 89 6.18 -14.01 -7.20
CA VAL A 89 7.34 -14.69 -7.76
C VAL A 89 8.07 -13.69 -8.65
N ILE A 90 9.36 -13.48 -8.36
CA ILE A 90 10.16 -12.48 -9.04
C ILE A 90 11.26 -13.18 -9.80
N GLY A 91 11.45 -12.79 -11.06
CA GLY A 91 12.54 -13.32 -11.88
C GLY A 91 13.74 -12.38 -11.90
N ASP A 92 14.54 -12.51 -12.94
CA ASP A 92 15.74 -11.70 -13.09
C ASP A 92 15.37 -10.22 -13.19
N ASN A 93 16.25 -9.38 -12.66
CA ASN A 93 16.05 -7.92 -12.67
C ASN A 93 14.81 -7.49 -11.90
N ASP A 94 14.47 -8.27 -10.90
CA ASP A 94 13.31 -7.96 -10.02
C ASP A 94 12.01 -7.84 -10.78
N ALA A 95 11.88 -8.48 -11.93
CA ALA A 95 10.64 -8.46 -12.69
C ALA A 95 9.70 -9.56 -12.17
N PRO A 96 8.44 -9.24 -11.89
CA PRO A 96 7.49 -10.28 -11.51
C PRO A 96 7.29 -11.27 -12.64
N LEU A 97 7.32 -12.57 -12.31
CA LEU A 97 7.11 -13.61 -13.30
C LEU A 97 5.63 -13.90 -13.51
N ALA A 98 4.80 -13.52 -12.56
CA ALA A 98 3.37 -13.78 -12.63
C ALA A 98 2.63 -12.75 -11.80
N VAL A 99 1.31 -12.73 -11.97
CA VAL A 99 0.44 -11.93 -11.12
C VAL A 99 0.51 -12.52 -9.72
N GLY A 100 0.53 -11.67 -8.71
CA GLY A 100 0.53 -12.12 -7.33
C GLY A 100 -0.70 -12.93 -7.01
N ILE A 101 -0.56 -13.95 -6.18
CA ILE A 101 -1.64 -14.86 -5.84
C ILE A 101 -2.20 -14.50 -4.49
N VAL A 102 -3.52 -14.34 -4.42
CA VAL A 102 -4.21 -14.12 -3.17
C VAL A 102 -4.64 -15.47 -2.64
N LEU A 103 -4.19 -15.82 -1.44
CA LEU A 103 -4.56 -17.09 -0.82
C LEU A 103 -5.88 -16.89 -0.10
N ARG A 104 -6.94 -17.44 -0.65
CA ARG A 104 -8.25 -17.37 -0.03
C ARG A 104 -8.98 -18.67 -0.22
N ASP A 105 -10.02 -18.83 0.54
CA ASP A 105 -10.87 -20.02 0.47
C ASP A 105 -10.06 -21.31 0.65
N LEU A 106 -9.04 -21.23 1.48
CA LEU A 106 -8.28 -22.42 1.80
C LEU A 106 -9.14 -23.32 2.67
N PRO A 107 -9.13 -24.63 2.41
CA PRO A 107 -9.92 -25.56 3.21
C PRO A 107 -9.43 -25.64 4.66
#